data_6df6c37fa7be4b4977929a78e852bea0
#
_entry.id   6df6c37fa7be4b4977929a78e852bea0
#
_cell.length_a   1.000
_cell.length_b   1.000
_cell.length_c   1.000
_cell.angle_alpha   90.00
_cell.angle_beta   90.00
_cell.angle_gamma   90.00
#
_symmetry.space_group_name_H-M   'P 1'
#
loop_
_entity.id
_entity.type
_entity.pdbx_description
1 polymer ?
#
loop_
_entity_poly.entity_id
_entity_poly.type
_entity_poly.pdbx_seq_one_letter_code
_entity_poly.pdbx_strand_id
1 'polypeptide(L)'
;MSPLSKATIATVGSGVMAEAMIAGLLRGKLVEPGQVVASHPRLERREHLAREYGIRTVADNTEAVEGADVILFGIKPQMLARVGREIGPHLRRGQLVLSVLAGATTTALTGILGHDQVVRSMPNTPARLGKGMTVWYATPETTEEQRAQAAALLGSLGAQLEVDDEKMVAMATAVSGTGPTYVFLFMEALIDAAVHLGFPRHMAHDLVIETLEGSTLFAKQSGMHPAELRNMVTSPGGTSAAALHELESGRLRTVLSLSLIHI
;
A
#
# COMPACT_ATOMS: atom_id res chain seq x y z
N MET A 1 -24.22 -1.64 6.54
CA MET A 1 -23.38 -0.91 7.50
C MET A 1 -21.92 -1.31 7.24
N SER A 2 -20.96 -0.40 7.45
CA SER A 2 -19.53 -0.74 7.32
C SER A 2 -19.16 -1.84 8.33
N PRO A 3 -18.32 -2.82 7.96
CA PRO A 3 -17.78 -3.82 8.90
C PRO A 3 -17.01 -3.19 10.08
N LEU A 4 -16.61 -1.92 9.93
CA LEU A 4 -15.85 -1.16 10.93
C LEU A 4 -16.71 -0.22 11.77
N SER A 5 -18.03 -0.14 11.54
CA SER A 5 -18.90 0.87 12.16
C SER A 5 -18.95 0.83 13.69
N LYS A 6 -18.62 -0.31 14.29
CA LYS A 6 -18.54 -0.51 15.74
C LYS A 6 -17.16 -0.90 16.23
N ALA A 7 -16.21 -1.09 15.33
CA ALA A 7 -14.88 -1.58 15.66
C ALA A 7 -14.00 -0.45 16.21
N THR A 8 -13.28 -0.73 17.27
CA THR A 8 -12.19 0.12 17.77
C THR A 8 -10.88 -0.29 17.12
N ILE A 9 -10.17 0.69 16.56
CA ILE A 9 -8.93 0.46 15.80
C ILE A 9 -7.75 1.03 16.56
N ALA A 10 -6.79 0.17 16.89
CA ALA A 10 -5.48 0.60 17.38
C ALA A 10 -4.47 0.65 16.24
N THR A 11 -3.60 1.65 16.23
CA THR A 11 -2.40 1.64 15.39
C THR A 11 -1.15 1.57 16.25
N VAL A 12 -0.38 0.49 16.10
CA VAL A 12 0.92 0.30 16.76
C VAL A 12 2.01 0.67 15.77
N GLY A 13 2.71 1.78 16.07
CA GLY A 13 3.68 2.34 15.14
C GLY A 13 3.03 3.23 14.08
N SER A 14 2.52 4.37 14.49
CA SER A 14 1.78 5.31 13.63
C SER A 14 2.69 6.14 12.72
N GLY A 15 3.41 5.46 11.82
CA GLY A 15 4.24 6.04 10.76
C GLY A 15 3.40 6.50 9.55
N VAL A 16 4.08 6.74 8.42
CA VAL A 16 3.46 7.26 7.19
C VAL A 16 2.32 6.38 6.67
N MET A 17 2.49 5.05 6.68
CA MET A 17 1.47 4.13 6.18
C MET A 17 0.25 4.05 7.11
N ALA A 18 0.49 3.97 8.43
CA ALA A 18 -0.60 3.98 9.40
C ALA A 18 -1.39 5.30 9.34
N GLU A 19 -0.71 6.44 9.17
CA GLU A 19 -1.38 7.74 8.96
C GLU A 19 -2.21 7.76 7.68
N ALA A 20 -1.71 7.22 6.57
CA ALA A 20 -2.49 7.11 5.33
C ALA A 20 -3.78 6.29 5.54
N MET A 21 -3.70 5.20 6.34
CA MET A 21 -4.87 4.40 6.70
C MET A 21 -5.85 5.18 7.57
N ILE A 22 -5.38 5.86 8.63
CA ILE A 22 -6.22 6.72 9.47
C ILE A 22 -6.93 7.77 8.62
N ALA A 23 -6.20 8.50 7.79
CA ALA A 23 -6.75 9.51 6.89
C ALA A 23 -7.79 8.93 5.91
N GLY A 24 -7.49 7.75 5.34
CA GLY A 24 -8.40 7.05 4.43
C GLY A 24 -9.70 6.61 5.11
N LEU A 25 -9.62 6.04 6.31
CA LEU A 25 -10.76 5.60 7.11
C LEU A 25 -11.69 6.75 7.48
N LEU A 26 -11.13 7.86 7.97
CA LEU A 26 -11.89 9.04 8.40
C LEU A 26 -12.50 9.76 7.18
N ARG A 27 -11.74 9.94 6.11
CA ARG A 27 -12.24 10.54 4.85
C ARG A 27 -13.37 9.71 4.24
N GLY A 28 -13.25 8.39 4.27
CA GLY A 28 -14.28 7.45 3.80
C GLY A 28 -15.47 7.30 4.74
N LYS A 29 -15.45 7.95 5.91
CA LYS A 29 -16.46 7.80 6.98
C LYS A 29 -16.70 6.34 7.35
N LEU A 30 -15.66 5.54 7.33
CA LEU A 30 -15.70 4.12 7.71
C LEU A 30 -15.66 3.95 9.23
N VAL A 31 -15.06 4.92 9.91
CA VAL A 31 -14.97 5.03 11.37
C VAL A 31 -15.04 6.50 11.80
N GLU A 32 -15.42 6.73 13.05
CA GLU A 32 -15.34 8.04 13.70
C GLU A 32 -13.98 8.22 14.42
N PRO A 33 -13.50 9.47 14.63
CA PRO A 33 -12.22 9.70 15.31
C PRO A 33 -12.10 9.02 16.67
N GLY A 34 -13.19 8.96 17.44
CA GLY A 34 -13.22 8.32 18.77
C GLY A 34 -13.02 6.81 18.75
N GLN A 35 -13.12 6.16 17.58
CA GLN A 35 -12.86 4.72 17.42
C GLN A 35 -11.38 4.42 17.14
N VAL A 36 -10.51 5.43 16.99
CA VAL A 36 -9.10 5.23 16.60
C VAL A 36 -8.17 5.65 17.72
N VAL A 37 -7.27 4.75 18.11
CA VAL A 37 -6.19 5.01 19.07
C VAL A 37 -4.85 4.77 18.35
N ALA A 38 -3.95 5.75 18.43
CA ALA A 38 -2.65 5.66 17.76
C ALA A 38 -1.49 5.69 18.76
N SER A 39 -0.63 4.67 18.78
CA SER A 39 0.59 4.70 19.57
C SER A 39 1.79 5.16 18.76
N HIS A 40 2.60 6.02 19.39
CA HIS A 40 3.90 6.41 18.86
C HIS A 40 4.82 6.94 19.98
N PRO A 41 6.14 6.58 20.03
CA PRO A 41 7.04 7.01 21.11
C PRO A 41 7.31 8.52 21.10
N ARG A 42 7.33 9.17 19.92
CA ARG A 42 7.62 10.61 19.82
C ARG A 42 6.37 11.44 20.09
N LEU A 43 6.48 12.41 21.03
CA LEU A 43 5.40 13.31 21.42
C LEU A 43 4.90 14.14 20.22
N GLU A 44 5.80 14.77 19.48
CA GLU A 44 5.46 15.59 18.30
C GLU A 44 4.57 14.85 17.30
N ARG A 45 4.84 13.55 17.10
CA ARG A 45 4.04 12.72 16.20
C ARG A 45 2.65 12.46 16.74
N ARG A 46 2.53 12.22 18.04
CA ARG A 46 1.24 12.05 18.71
C ARG A 46 0.40 13.31 18.64
N GLU A 47 1.01 14.47 18.94
CA GLU A 47 0.34 15.78 18.86
C GLU A 47 -0.11 16.10 17.43
N HIS A 48 0.72 15.79 16.43
CA HIS A 48 0.33 15.94 15.02
C HIS A 48 -0.92 15.12 14.71
N LEU A 49 -0.93 13.82 15.03
CA LEU A 49 -2.05 12.93 14.74
C LEU A 49 -3.33 13.35 15.49
N ALA A 50 -3.21 13.74 16.75
CA ALA A 50 -4.34 14.21 17.55
C ALA A 50 -4.94 15.50 16.96
N ARG A 51 -4.09 16.46 16.58
CA ARG A 51 -4.54 17.74 16.01
C ARG A 51 -5.15 17.60 14.62
N GLU A 52 -4.53 16.77 13.77
CA GLU A 52 -4.94 16.63 12.36
C GLU A 52 -6.21 15.77 12.21
N TYR A 53 -6.32 14.71 13.02
CA TYR A 53 -7.37 13.70 12.84
C TYR A 53 -8.37 13.64 14.01
N GLY A 54 -8.15 14.36 15.10
CA GLY A 54 -9.03 14.33 16.28
C GLY A 54 -9.04 12.99 17.01
N ILE A 55 -8.06 12.12 16.77
CA ILE A 55 -7.98 10.77 17.35
C ILE A 55 -7.25 10.77 18.70
N ARG A 56 -7.50 9.73 19.51
CA ARG A 56 -6.73 9.49 20.72
C ARG A 56 -5.32 9.02 20.38
N THR A 57 -4.31 9.56 21.08
CA THR A 57 -2.92 9.12 20.92
C THR A 57 -2.29 8.77 22.25
N VAL A 58 -1.45 7.74 22.27
CA VAL A 58 -0.78 7.23 23.47
C VAL A 58 0.70 6.98 23.21
N ALA A 59 1.51 6.96 24.26
CA ALA A 59 2.93 6.64 24.14
C ALA A 59 3.20 5.14 24.19
N ASP A 60 2.37 4.42 24.93
CA ASP A 60 2.50 3.00 25.22
C ASP A 60 1.70 2.18 24.19
N ASN A 61 2.35 1.16 23.62
CA ASN A 61 1.73 0.27 22.65
C ASN A 61 0.71 -0.67 23.31
N THR A 62 0.92 -1.07 24.57
CA THR A 62 0.01 -1.95 25.29
C THR A 62 -1.29 -1.25 25.61
N GLU A 63 -1.24 0.04 26.01
CA GLU A 63 -2.41 0.87 26.21
C GLU A 63 -3.23 1.04 24.91
N ALA A 64 -2.55 1.10 23.75
CA ALA A 64 -3.25 1.24 22.48
C ALA A 64 -4.04 -0.03 22.13
N VAL A 65 -3.49 -1.23 22.36
CA VAL A 65 -4.13 -2.49 21.96
C VAL A 65 -5.21 -2.97 22.93
N GLU A 66 -5.22 -2.44 24.17
CA GLU A 66 -6.29 -2.71 25.12
C GLU A 66 -7.63 -2.18 24.60
N GLY A 67 -8.63 -3.07 24.48
CA GLY A 67 -9.97 -2.71 24.03
C GLY A 67 -10.12 -2.53 22.51
N ALA A 68 -9.06 -2.65 21.71
CA ALA A 68 -9.16 -2.60 20.26
C ALA A 68 -9.73 -3.92 19.70
N ASP A 69 -10.51 -3.81 18.63
CA ASP A 69 -11.00 -4.97 17.85
C ASP A 69 -10.03 -5.29 16.71
N VAL A 70 -9.44 -4.24 16.12
CA VAL A 70 -8.47 -4.35 15.03
C VAL A 70 -7.19 -3.59 15.37
N ILE A 71 -6.06 -4.24 15.20
CA ILE A 71 -4.74 -3.70 15.48
C ILE A 71 -3.97 -3.57 14.17
N LEU A 72 -3.74 -2.33 13.74
CA LEU A 72 -2.85 -2.00 12.63
C LEU A 72 -1.41 -2.04 13.12
N PHE A 73 -0.68 -3.04 12.66
CA PHE A 73 0.71 -3.24 13.04
C PHE A 73 1.63 -2.62 11.98
N GLY A 74 2.01 -1.36 12.20
CA GLY A 74 2.69 -0.48 11.21
C GLY A 74 4.08 -0.01 11.66
N ILE A 75 4.79 -0.79 12.46
CA ILE A 75 6.15 -0.51 12.91
C ILE A 75 7.19 -0.74 11.79
N LYS A 76 8.43 -0.35 12.02
CA LYS A 76 9.52 -0.77 11.13
C LYS A 76 9.82 -2.27 11.31
N PRO A 77 10.13 -3.04 10.26
CA PRO A 77 10.38 -4.48 10.35
C PRO A 77 11.42 -4.89 11.42
N GLN A 78 12.46 -4.07 11.61
CA GLN A 78 13.51 -4.30 12.63
C GLN A 78 12.98 -4.26 14.07
N MET A 79 11.81 -3.66 14.28
CA MET A 79 11.19 -3.55 15.59
C MET A 79 10.24 -4.71 15.91
N LEU A 80 9.97 -5.60 14.95
CA LEU A 80 8.97 -6.66 15.08
C LEU A 80 9.18 -7.50 16.34
N ALA A 81 10.38 -8.01 16.55
CA ALA A 81 10.65 -8.89 17.70
C ALA A 81 10.47 -8.19 19.05
N ARG A 82 10.83 -6.90 19.14
CA ARG A 82 10.69 -6.12 20.37
C ARG A 82 9.23 -5.78 20.66
N VAL A 83 8.59 -5.11 19.69
CA VAL A 83 7.22 -4.60 19.90
C VAL A 83 6.20 -5.74 19.89
N GLY A 84 6.42 -6.78 19.07
CA GLY A 84 5.54 -7.95 19.07
C GLY A 84 5.53 -8.69 20.40
N ARG A 85 6.70 -8.86 21.06
CA ARG A 85 6.77 -9.45 22.41
C ARG A 85 6.19 -8.53 23.51
N GLU A 86 6.27 -7.23 23.31
CA GLU A 86 5.68 -6.23 24.22
C GLU A 86 4.15 -6.33 24.21
N ILE A 87 3.53 -6.32 23.02
CA ILE A 87 2.06 -6.31 22.90
C ILE A 87 1.42 -7.70 22.94
N GLY A 88 2.16 -8.75 22.53
CA GLY A 88 1.62 -10.12 22.43
C GLY A 88 0.84 -10.60 23.66
N PRO A 89 1.39 -10.49 24.91
CA PRO A 89 0.69 -10.86 26.14
C PRO A 89 -0.59 -10.07 26.41
N HIS A 90 -0.78 -8.93 25.76
CA HIS A 90 -1.95 -8.03 25.92
C HIS A 90 -3.00 -8.24 24.82
N LEU A 91 -2.68 -9.08 23.81
CA LEU A 91 -3.65 -9.42 22.76
C LEU A 91 -4.70 -10.42 23.29
N ARG A 92 -5.94 -10.22 22.89
CA ARG A 92 -7.06 -11.08 23.26
C ARG A 92 -7.53 -11.89 22.07
N ARG A 93 -8.03 -13.07 22.33
CA ARG A 93 -8.70 -13.87 21.31
C ARG A 93 -9.86 -13.08 20.71
N GLY A 94 -9.96 -13.09 19.38
CA GLY A 94 -10.98 -12.34 18.64
C GLY A 94 -10.54 -10.97 18.14
N GLN A 95 -9.37 -10.47 18.52
CA GLN A 95 -8.77 -9.28 17.91
C GLN A 95 -8.16 -9.65 16.55
N LEU A 96 -8.27 -8.77 15.58
CA LEU A 96 -7.59 -8.91 14.30
C LEU A 96 -6.27 -8.12 14.33
N VAL A 97 -5.16 -8.77 14.01
CA VAL A 97 -3.89 -8.06 13.76
C VAL A 97 -3.66 -7.94 12.25
N LEU A 98 -3.67 -6.72 11.73
CA LEU A 98 -3.37 -6.40 10.34
C LEU A 98 -1.98 -5.79 10.23
N SER A 99 -1.05 -6.52 9.63
CA SER A 99 0.34 -6.10 9.45
C SER A 99 0.59 -5.52 8.07
N VAL A 100 1.27 -4.37 8.03
CA VAL A 100 1.81 -3.75 6.80
C VAL A 100 3.34 -3.85 6.71
N LEU A 101 3.95 -4.75 7.50
CA LEU A 101 5.39 -4.91 7.57
C LEU A 101 5.92 -5.66 6.36
N ALA A 102 6.78 -5.02 5.58
CA ALA A 102 7.49 -5.69 4.50
C ALA A 102 8.36 -6.83 5.05
N GLY A 103 8.30 -7.99 4.39
CA GLY A 103 9.13 -9.16 4.73
C GLY A 103 8.71 -9.96 5.97
N ALA A 104 7.70 -9.51 6.74
CA ALA A 104 7.20 -10.27 7.89
C ALA A 104 6.16 -11.30 7.43
N THR A 105 6.46 -12.58 7.57
CA THR A 105 5.53 -13.68 7.26
C THR A 105 4.47 -13.85 8.34
N THR A 106 3.33 -14.44 8.00
CA THR A 106 2.29 -14.79 9.00
C THR A 106 2.85 -15.71 10.08
N THR A 107 3.68 -16.70 9.73
CA THR A 107 4.36 -17.58 10.70
C THR A 107 5.23 -16.77 11.68
N ALA A 108 5.98 -15.77 11.19
CA ALA A 108 6.79 -14.94 12.08
C ALA A 108 5.92 -14.04 12.97
N LEU A 109 4.85 -13.49 12.42
CA LEU A 109 3.91 -12.63 13.16
C LEU A 109 3.19 -13.44 14.25
N THR A 110 2.57 -14.57 13.91
CA THR A 110 1.84 -15.41 14.87
C THR A 110 2.76 -15.93 15.98
N GLY A 111 3.97 -16.40 15.62
CA GLY A 111 4.94 -16.89 16.59
C GLY A 111 5.46 -15.83 17.56
N ILE A 112 5.64 -14.58 17.11
CA ILE A 112 6.13 -13.49 17.97
C ILE A 112 5.00 -12.91 18.82
N LEU A 113 3.80 -12.79 18.25
CA LEU A 113 2.63 -12.20 18.92
C LEU A 113 1.92 -13.19 19.85
N GLY A 114 2.10 -14.51 19.64
CA GLY A 114 1.30 -15.54 20.31
C GLY A 114 -0.19 -15.42 19.95
N HIS A 115 -0.49 -14.98 18.72
CA HIS A 115 -1.84 -14.66 18.26
C HIS A 115 -2.06 -15.16 16.82
N ASP A 116 -3.20 -15.84 16.57
CA ASP A 116 -3.41 -16.58 15.32
C ASP A 116 -4.20 -15.81 14.26
N GLN A 117 -5.02 -14.82 14.65
CA GLN A 117 -5.89 -14.04 13.75
C GLN A 117 -5.11 -12.88 13.14
N VAL A 118 -4.36 -13.18 12.08
CA VAL A 118 -3.39 -12.25 11.47
C VAL A 118 -3.68 -12.09 9.98
N VAL A 119 -3.68 -10.83 9.53
CA VAL A 119 -3.64 -10.44 8.13
C VAL A 119 -2.27 -9.84 7.81
N ARG A 120 -1.60 -10.41 6.83
CA ARG A 120 -0.39 -9.84 6.23
C ARG A 120 -0.76 -9.08 4.99
N SER A 121 -0.34 -7.81 4.87
CA SER A 121 -0.62 -6.99 3.70
C SER A 121 0.63 -6.27 3.19
N MET A 122 0.62 -5.96 1.90
CA MET A 122 1.68 -5.20 1.22
C MET A 122 1.06 -4.05 0.44
N PRO A 123 0.83 -2.89 1.07
CA PRO A 123 0.43 -1.66 0.40
C PRO A 123 1.61 -1.01 -0.33
N ASN A 124 1.31 0.01 -1.14
CA ASN A 124 2.33 0.84 -1.80
C ASN A 124 2.11 2.33 -1.54
N THR A 125 3.07 3.17 -1.94
CA THR A 125 3.08 4.61 -1.60
C THR A 125 1.89 5.44 -2.12
N PRO A 126 1.26 5.15 -3.29
CA PRO A 126 0.05 5.87 -3.72
C PRO A 126 -1.16 5.71 -2.80
N ALA A 127 -1.10 4.79 -1.84
CA ALA A 127 -2.07 4.64 -0.74
C ALA A 127 -2.34 5.97 0.00
N ARG A 128 -1.33 6.86 0.11
CA ARG A 128 -1.49 8.19 0.72
C ARG A 128 -2.57 9.06 0.04
N LEU A 129 -2.80 8.81 -1.25
CA LEU A 129 -3.81 9.49 -2.05
C LEU A 129 -5.09 8.67 -2.22
N GLY A 130 -5.20 7.50 -1.56
CA GLY A 130 -6.30 6.56 -1.78
C GLY A 130 -6.25 5.90 -3.17
N LYS A 131 -5.09 5.87 -3.80
CA LYS A 131 -4.82 5.29 -5.12
C LYS A 131 -3.81 4.15 -5.06
N GLY A 132 -3.61 3.59 -3.87
CA GLY A 132 -2.72 2.46 -3.67
C GLY A 132 -3.25 1.16 -4.26
N MET A 133 -2.35 0.19 -4.34
CA MET A 133 -2.66 -1.22 -4.54
C MET A 133 -2.13 -2.00 -3.35
N THR A 134 -3.00 -2.79 -2.71
CA THR A 134 -2.62 -3.62 -1.57
C THR A 134 -2.94 -5.07 -1.85
N VAL A 135 -1.95 -5.95 -1.76
CA VAL A 135 -2.17 -7.41 -1.79
C VAL A 135 -2.08 -7.93 -0.36
N TRP A 136 -3.00 -8.81 0.04
CA TRP A 136 -3.07 -9.29 1.41
C TRP A 136 -3.51 -10.75 1.50
N TYR A 137 -3.05 -11.40 2.57
CA TYR A 137 -3.36 -12.78 2.93
C TYR A 137 -3.80 -12.83 4.39
N ALA A 138 -4.83 -13.61 4.67
CA ALA A 138 -5.34 -13.84 6.03
C ALA A 138 -5.02 -15.28 6.47
N THR A 139 -4.61 -15.45 7.74
CA THR A 139 -4.46 -16.78 8.34
C THR A 139 -5.80 -17.53 8.36
N PRO A 140 -5.79 -18.87 8.36
CA PRO A 140 -7.01 -19.69 8.40
C PRO A 140 -7.93 -19.40 9.60
N GLU A 141 -7.34 -18.97 10.72
CA GLU A 141 -8.04 -18.62 11.96
C GLU A 141 -8.78 -17.27 11.91
N THR A 142 -8.54 -16.49 10.85
CA THR A 142 -9.24 -15.21 10.62
C THR A 142 -10.66 -15.47 10.17
N THR A 143 -11.63 -14.91 10.90
CA THR A 143 -13.05 -15.09 10.60
C THR A 143 -13.48 -14.28 9.37
N GLU A 144 -14.64 -14.62 8.78
CA GLU A 144 -15.21 -13.85 7.64
C GLU A 144 -15.47 -12.38 8.00
N GLU A 145 -15.90 -12.10 9.24
CA GLU A 145 -16.09 -10.73 9.72
C GLU A 145 -14.76 -9.97 9.74
N GLN A 146 -13.72 -10.60 10.25
CA GLN A 146 -12.37 -10.02 10.30
C GLN A 146 -11.77 -9.83 8.90
N ARG A 147 -12.03 -10.73 7.96
CA ARG A 147 -11.66 -10.56 6.54
C ARG A 147 -12.38 -9.37 5.94
N ALA A 148 -13.67 -9.20 6.22
CA ALA A 148 -14.43 -8.03 5.77
C ALA A 148 -13.91 -6.73 6.41
N GLN A 149 -13.50 -6.74 7.68
CA GLN A 149 -12.86 -5.61 8.35
C GLN A 149 -11.50 -5.27 7.69
N ALA A 150 -10.67 -6.28 7.41
CA ALA A 150 -9.41 -6.10 6.72
C ALA A 150 -9.60 -5.52 5.32
N ALA A 151 -10.53 -6.07 4.54
CA ALA A 151 -10.86 -5.58 3.21
C ALA A 151 -11.33 -4.12 3.23
N ALA A 152 -12.18 -3.74 4.18
CA ALA A 152 -12.64 -2.35 4.34
C ALA A 152 -11.51 -1.40 4.73
N LEU A 153 -10.63 -1.82 5.66
CA LEU A 153 -9.44 -1.08 6.07
C LEU A 153 -8.49 -0.85 4.89
N LEU A 154 -8.12 -1.93 4.19
CA LEU A 154 -7.20 -1.86 3.06
C LEU A 154 -7.81 -1.14 1.86
N GLY A 155 -9.13 -1.27 1.66
CA GLY A 155 -9.89 -0.53 0.66
C GLY A 155 -9.86 0.98 0.86
N SER A 156 -9.65 1.49 2.07
CA SER A 156 -9.45 2.92 2.34
C SER A 156 -8.18 3.49 1.72
N LEU A 157 -7.23 2.63 1.38
CA LEU A 157 -5.95 2.97 0.73
C LEU A 157 -6.03 2.97 -0.82
N GLY A 158 -7.09 2.41 -1.39
CA GLY A 158 -7.27 2.24 -2.83
C GLY A 158 -7.77 0.84 -3.20
N ALA A 159 -7.25 0.28 -4.29
CA ALA A 159 -7.56 -1.10 -4.68
C ALA A 159 -6.88 -2.11 -3.74
N GLN A 160 -7.56 -3.21 -3.48
CA GLN A 160 -7.02 -4.30 -2.67
C GLN A 160 -7.33 -5.65 -3.32
N LEU A 161 -6.50 -6.65 -3.04
CA LEU A 161 -6.63 -8.01 -3.54
C LEU A 161 -6.28 -9.01 -2.43
N GLU A 162 -7.27 -9.78 -2.02
CA GLU A 162 -7.05 -10.95 -1.17
C GLU A 162 -6.48 -12.10 -2.00
N VAL A 163 -5.53 -12.85 -1.43
CA VAL A 163 -4.92 -14.00 -2.08
C VAL A 163 -4.96 -15.22 -1.14
N ASP A 164 -5.05 -16.42 -1.76
CA ASP A 164 -5.14 -17.68 -1.04
C ASP A 164 -3.75 -18.26 -0.67
N ASP A 165 -2.67 -17.76 -1.26
CA ASP A 165 -1.30 -18.16 -0.96
C ASP A 165 -0.49 -16.94 -0.50
N GLU A 166 0.06 -17.02 0.71
CA GLU A 166 0.89 -15.96 1.30
C GLU A 166 2.09 -15.58 0.42
N LYS A 167 2.63 -16.51 -0.39
CA LYS A 167 3.73 -16.24 -1.32
C LYS A 167 3.38 -15.14 -2.32
N MET A 168 2.11 -15.02 -2.71
CA MET A 168 1.66 -13.96 -3.61
C MET A 168 1.82 -12.56 -3.01
N VAL A 169 1.73 -12.41 -1.69
CA VAL A 169 2.02 -11.14 -1.00
C VAL A 169 3.50 -10.77 -1.14
N ALA A 170 4.40 -11.77 -1.05
CA ALA A 170 5.82 -11.54 -1.28
C ALA A 170 6.11 -11.16 -2.75
N MET A 171 5.48 -11.87 -3.71
CA MET A 171 5.59 -11.56 -5.15
C MET A 171 5.05 -10.17 -5.47
N ALA A 172 3.94 -9.76 -4.83
CA ALA A 172 3.37 -8.43 -4.98
C ALA A 172 4.32 -7.31 -4.51
N THR A 173 5.27 -7.61 -3.62
CA THR A 173 6.32 -6.65 -3.23
C THR A 173 7.13 -6.21 -4.44
N ALA A 174 7.48 -7.13 -5.35
CA ALA A 174 8.21 -6.80 -6.57
C ALA A 174 7.35 -6.00 -7.57
N VAL A 175 6.07 -6.36 -7.74
CA VAL A 175 5.20 -5.80 -8.78
C VAL A 175 4.57 -4.47 -8.33
N SER A 176 3.83 -4.47 -7.23
CA SER A 176 3.08 -3.29 -6.77
C SER A 176 3.76 -2.54 -5.62
N GLY A 177 4.45 -3.25 -4.72
CA GLY A 177 5.16 -2.62 -3.61
C GLY A 177 6.32 -1.74 -4.08
N THR A 178 7.18 -2.27 -4.96
CA THR A 178 8.30 -1.56 -5.59
C THR A 178 7.86 -0.81 -6.86
N GLY A 179 6.70 -1.14 -7.41
CA GLY A 179 6.16 -0.58 -8.66
C GLY A 179 6.27 0.93 -8.83
N PRO A 180 5.94 1.75 -7.82
CA PRO A 180 6.11 3.19 -7.91
C PRO A 180 7.52 3.65 -8.29
N THR A 181 8.58 2.93 -7.86
CA THR A 181 9.96 3.23 -8.21
C THR A 181 10.20 3.14 -9.72
N TYR A 182 9.68 2.11 -10.38
CA TYR A 182 9.80 1.93 -11.84
C TYR A 182 9.05 3.02 -12.59
N VAL A 183 7.85 3.36 -12.12
CA VAL A 183 7.02 4.40 -12.71
C VAL A 183 7.72 5.76 -12.61
N PHE A 184 8.27 6.11 -11.43
CA PHE A 184 8.97 7.38 -11.25
C PHE A 184 10.26 7.46 -12.07
N LEU A 185 11.03 6.38 -12.17
CA LEU A 185 12.20 6.32 -13.05
C LEU A 185 11.82 6.51 -14.52
N PHE A 186 10.72 5.89 -14.96
CA PHE A 186 10.22 6.05 -16.32
C PHE A 186 9.73 7.50 -16.60
N MET A 187 9.03 8.11 -15.63
CA MET A 187 8.64 9.52 -15.69
C MET A 187 9.86 10.43 -15.82
N GLU A 188 10.86 10.23 -14.97
CA GLU A 188 12.10 11.02 -14.97
C GLU A 188 12.79 10.94 -16.33
N ALA A 189 12.97 9.73 -16.87
CA ALA A 189 13.60 9.53 -18.18
C ALA A 189 12.85 10.21 -19.33
N LEU A 190 11.50 10.15 -19.34
CA LEU A 190 10.68 10.83 -20.34
C LEU A 190 10.75 12.35 -20.22
N ILE A 191 10.73 12.89 -18.99
CA ILE A 191 10.85 14.34 -18.75
C ILE A 191 12.21 14.84 -19.25
N ASP A 192 13.28 14.13 -18.95
CA ASP A 192 14.62 14.51 -19.40
C ASP A 192 14.75 14.43 -20.92
N ALA A 193 14.19 13.41 -21.56
CA ALA A 193 14.12 13.32 -23.02
C ALA A 193 13.34 14.49 -23.64
N ALA A 194 12.21 14.88 -23.06
CA ALA A 194 11.42 16.01 -23.53
C ALA A 194 12.19 17.35 -23.38
N VAL A 195 12.97 17.52 -22.32
CA VAL A 195 13.85 18.68 -22.16
C VAL A 195 14.93 18.69 -23.24
N HIS A 196 15.51 17.54 -23.59
CA HIS A 196 16.46 17.41 -24.69
C HIS A 196 15.87 17.77 -26.05
N LEU A 197 14.57 17.55 -26.25
CA LEU A 197 13.81 17.98 -27.45
C LEU A 197 13.57 19.49 -27.48
N GLY A 198 13.85 20.21 -26.38
CA GLY A 198 13.72 21.68 -26.31
C GLY A 198 12.53 22.19 -25.49
N PHE A 199 11.76 21.33 -24.85
CA PHE A 199 10.69 21.77 -23.95
C PHE A 199 11.26 22.35 -22.64
N PRO A 200 10.71 23.45 -22.13
CA PRO A 200 10.96 23.88 -20.76
C PRO A 200 10.57 22.77 -19.77
N ARG A 201 11.35 22.57 -18.68
CA ARG A 201 11.16 21.45 -17.75
C ARG A 201 9.75 21.35 -17.16
N HIS A 202 9.11 22.47 -16.85
CA HIS A 202 7.73 22.44 -16.33
C HIS A 202 6.73 21.91 -17.36
N MET A 203 6.87 22.30 -18.65
CA MET A 203 6.02 21.78 -19.72
C MET A 203 6.31 20.31 -19.99
N ALA A 204 7.58 19.89 -19.98
CA ALA A 204 7.96 18.49 -20.11
C ALA A 204 7.33 17.63 -18.99
N HIS A 205 7.35 18.14 -17.75
CA HIS A 205 6.72 17.49 -16.61
C HIS A 205 5.22 17.29 -16.85
N ASP A 206 4.49 18.34 -17.18
CA ASP A 206 3.03 18.28 -17.37
C ASP A 206 2.65 17.34 -18.52
N LEU A 207 3.36 17.41 -19.66
CA LEU A 207 3.16 16.51 -20.79
C LEU A 207 3.30 15.03 -20.39
N VAL A 208 4.32 14.70 -19.62
CA VAL A 208 4.59 13.30 -19.22
C VAL A 208 3.58 12.82 -18.20
N ILE A 209 3.27 13.60 -17.18
CA ILE A 209 2.31 13.21 -16.13
C ILE A 209 0.93 12.96 -16.72
N GLU A 210 0.40 13.91 -17.51
CA GLU A 210 -0.93 13.79 -18.12
C GLU A 210 -0.99 12.63 -19.12
N THR A 211 0.09 12.38 -19.87
CA THR A 211 0.15 11.24 -20.80
C THR A 211 0.10 9.90 -20.06
N LEU A 212 0.85 9.75 -18.97
CA LEU A 212 0.87 8.52 -18.19
C LEU A 212 -0.46 8.28 -17.45
N GLU A 213 -1.01 9.32 -16.83
CA GLU A 213 -2.31 9.22 -16.15
C GLU A 213 -3.41 8.85 -17.14
N GLY A 214 -3.53 9.58 -18.26
CA GLY A 214 -4.53 9.30 -19.29
C GLY A 214 -4.40 7.91 -19.89
N SER A 215 -3.18 7.47 -20.20
CA SER A 215 -2.92 6.12 -20.74
C SER A 215 -3.31 5.02 -19.76
N THR A 216 -2.99 5.21 -18.47
CA THR A 216 -3.34 4.26 -17.41
C THR A 216 -4.85 4.18 -17.20
N LEU A 217 -5.53 5.33 -17.18
CA LEU A 217 -6.99 5.40 -17.07
C LEU A 217 -7.67 4.75 -18.28
N PHE A 218 -7.19 5.00 -19.49
CA PHE A 218 -7.71 4.39 -20.70
C PHE A 218 -7.55 2.86 -20.68
N ALA A 219 -6.38 2.36 -20.28
CA ALA A 219 -6.16 0.92 -20.13
C ALA A 219 -7.12 0.29 -19.10
N LYS A 220 -7.31 0.94 -17.96
CA LYS A 220 -8.20 0.48 -16.91
C LYS A 220 -9.67 0.46 -17.32
N GLN A 221 -10.13 1.48 -18.04
CA GLN A 221 -11.53 1.61 -18.46
C GLN A 221 -11.90 0.73 -19.64
N SER A 222 -11.00 0.58 -20.61
CA SER A 222 -11.23 -0.23 -21.80
C SER A 222 -11.21 -1.73 -21.51
N GLY A 223 -10.46 -2.16 -20.48
CA GLY A 223 -10.21 -3.58 -20.21
C GLY A 223 -9.43 -4.32 -21.33
N MET A 224 -8.94 -3.60 -22.33
CA MET A 224 -8.20 -4.16 -23.45
C MET A 224 -6.79 -4.59 -23.02
N HIS A 225 -6.26 -5.59 -23.72
CA HIS A 225 -4.87 -6.00 -23.49
C HIS A 225 -3.90 -4.86 -23.87
N PRO A 226 -2.86 -4.58 -23.06
CA PRO A 226 -1.91 -3.48 -23.33
C PRO A 226 -1.25 -3.54 -24.72
N ALA A 227 -1.06 -4.73 -25.30
CA ALA A 227 -0.54 -4.86 -26.66
C ALA A 227 -1.52 -4.33 -27.71
N GLU A 228 -2.83 -4.52 -27.52
CA GLU A 228 -3.86 -3.99 -28.42
C GLU A 228 -3.91 -2.47 -28.34
N LEU A 229 -3.89 -1.91 -27.14
CA LEU A 229 -3.85 -0.46 -26.92
C LEU A 229 -2.61 0.17 -27.57
N ARG A 230 -1.44 -0.46 -27.41
CA ARG A 230 -0.21 -0.04 -28.07
C ARG A 230 -0.36 -0.06 -29.60
N ASN A 231 -0.94 -1.12 -30.17
CA ASN A 231 -1.15 -1.23 -31.60
C ASN A 231 -2.10 -0.16 -32.13
N MET A 232 -3.14 0.22 -31.40
CA MET A 232 -4.08 1.28 -31.78
C MET A 232 -3.39 2.64 -32.01
N VAL A 233 -2.31 2.92 -31.28
CA VAL A 233 -1.55 4.18 -31.38
C VAL A 233 -0.28 4.05 -32.23
N THR A 234 -0.11 2.92 -32.92
CA THR A 234 1.10 2.63 -33.72
C THR A 234 0.71 2.47 -35.20
N SER A 235 0.91 3.50 -35.99
CA SER A 235 0.73 3.45 -37.47
C SER A 235 2.02 3.01 -38.17
N PRO A 236 1.94 2.34 -39.31
CA PRO A 236 3.09 2.00 -40.13
C PRO A 236 3.91 3.23 -40.52
N GLY A 237 5.23 3.21 -40.26
CA GLY A 237 6.12 4.34 -40.55
C GLY A 237 5.92 5.57 -39.66
N GLY A 238 5.04 5.52 -38.63
CA GLY A 238 4.79 6.61 -37.73
C GLY A 238 5.85 6.75 -36.60
N THR A 239 5.79 7.86 -35.88
CA THR A 239 6.70 8.15 -34.77
C THR A 239 6.65 7.09 -33.66
N SER A 240 5.46 6.55 -33.38
CA SER A 240 5.27 5.47 -32.40
C SER A 240 6.00 4.18 -32.82
N ALA A 241 6.00 3.85 -34.11
CA ALA A 241 6.71 2.67 -34.63
C ALA A 241 8.23 2.82 -34.47
N ALA A 242 8.77 4.01 -34.80
CA ALA A 242 10.18 4.31 -34.60
C ALA A 242 10.58 4.26 -33.12
N ALA A 243 9.81 4.89 -32.24
CA ALA A 243 10.05 4.85 -30.80
C ALA A 243 10.04 3.42 -30.23
N LEU A 244 9.08 2.59 -30.64
CA LEU A 244 9.02 1.18 -30.22
C LEU A 244 10.26 0.41 -30.68
N HIS A 245 10.76 0.65 -31.90
CA HIS A 245 11.99 0.02 -32.40
C HIS A 245 13.18 0.31 -31.49
N GLU A 246 13.38 1.56 -31.08
CA GLU A 246 14.47 1.94 -30.16
C GLU A 246 14.30 1.31 -28.78
N LEU A 247 13.08 1.30 -28.21
CA LEU A 247 12.82 0.69 -26.91
C LEU A 247 13.05 -0.83 -26.90
N GLU A 248 12.66 -1.53 -27.96
CA GLU A 248 12.88 -2.96 -28.10
C GLU A 248 14.37 -3.26 -28.34
N SER A 249 15.07 -2.47 -29.16
CA SER A 249 16.51 -2.55 -29.36
C SER A 249 17.29 -2.30 -28.06
N GLY A 250 16.81 -1.38 -27.23
CA GLY A 250 17.30 -1.12 -25.87
C GLY A 250 16.92 -2.21 -24.85
N ARG A 251 16.24 -3.29 -25.26
CA ARG A 251 15.88 -4.44 -24.42
C ARG A 251 15.05 -4.09 -23.18
N LEU A 252 14.19 -3.06 -23.27
CA LEU A 252 13.38 -2.57 -22.14
C LEU A 252 12.61 -3.69 -21.43
N ARG A 253 11.97 -4.61 -22.19
CA ARG A 253 11.22 -5.75 -21.61
C ARG A 253 12.12 -6.67 -20.79
N THR A 254 13.31 -6.97 -21.31
CA THR A 254 14.28 -7.84 -20.63
C THR A 254 14.75 -7.22 -19.33
N VAL A 255 15.07 -5.93 -19.33
CA VAL A 255 15.50 -5.20 -18.13
C VAL A 255 14.39 -5.18 -17.07
N LEU A 256 13.15 -4.88 -17.46
CA LEU A 256 12.01 -4.91 -16.54
C LEU A 256 11.77 -6.30 -15.96
N SER A 257 11.82 -7.36 -16.77
CA SER A 257 11.65 -8.74 -16.28
C SER A 257 12.75 -9.11 -15.28
N LEU A 258 14.00 -8.81 -15.59
CA LEU A 258 15.12 -9.11 -14.71
C LEU A 258 15.06 -8.33 -13.41
N SER A 259 14.65 -7.07 -13.42
CA SER A 259 14.53 -6.27 -12.20
C SER A 259 13.47 -6.80 -11.23
N LEU A 260 12.38 -7.39 -11.74
CA LEU A 260 11.34 -8.02 -10.91
C LEU A 260 11.77 -9.36 -10.34
N ILE A 261 12.47 -10.20 -11.13
CA ILE A 261 12.89 -11.55 -10.71
C ILE A 261 13.94 -11.48 -9.59
N HIS A 262 14.77 -10.45 -9.56
CA HIS A 262 15.83 -10.30 -8.55
C HIS A 262 15.39 -9.66 -7.23
N ILE A 263 14.15 -9.27 -7.11
CA ILE A 263 13.58 -8.79 -5.85
C ILE A 263 13.10 -9.96 -4.99
#